data_a20059ef644d8076972dfd6cc8e7f1e5
#
_entry.id   a20059ef644d8076972dfd6cc8e7f1e5
#
_cell.length_a   1.000
_cell.length_b   1.000
_cell.length_c   1.000
_cell.angle_alpha   90.00
_cell.angle_beta   90.00
_cell.angle_gamma   90.00
#
_symmetry.space_group_name_H-M   'P 1'
#
loop_
_entity.id
_entity.type
_entity.pdbx_description
1 polymer ?
#
loop_
_entity_poly.entity_id
_entity_poly.type
_entity_poly.pdbx_seq_one_letter_code
_entity_poly.pdbx_strand_id
1 'polypeptide(L)'
;MQVTEIQTDHTLMALDLSSTPEYPIRFYLDIMDQFDRAGIHWHWHPELEFNVITRGTIEYAVENEHYTLSAGQGILKNANLLHMAQPAPETPDAEMFSIIMDPLFIAPPQSLLYRKYVAPLLGSRGLSVLKLDPAVGWQREIVAVLQRAYHLSQREKGSSELRIHRCMSRMWEILYEHQDDLPQHHLTTTQRINQVRLKQMIAYLQANFSQKLTLAEIAAAANVSSNTCLNCFRQVLGISPMEFLTTYRLEQARHLLLTTDWPAAQVGERCGFPDPSYFGKLFRQKMGKTPGQCQRGIHGESD
;
A
#
# COMPACT_ATOMS: atom_id res chain seq x y z
N MET A 1 6.50 5.68 -14.30
CA MET A 1 6.62 6.88 -13.41
C MET A 1 7.34 6.42 -12.16
N GLN A 2 8.20 7.23 -11.58
CA GLN A 2 8.87 6.95 -10.31
C GLN A 2 8.13 7.71 -9.22
N VAL A 3 7.82 7.05 -8.12
CA VAL A 3 7.14 7.63 -6.97
C VAL A 3 8.08 7.55 -5.77
N THR A 4 8.18 8.61 -5.00
CA THR A 4 9.01 8.69 -3.78
C THR A 4 8.17 8.73 -2.51
N GLU A 5 6.86 8.94 -2.63
CA GLU A 5 5.90 8.93 -1.54
C GLU A 5 4.53 8.54 -2.10
N ILE A 6 3.78 7.71 -1.39
CA ILE A 6 2.36 7.46 -1.68
C ILE A 6 1.54 8.35 -0.74
N GLN A 7 0.85 9.33 -1.32
CA GLN A 7 -0.06 10.16 -0.56
C GLN A 7 -1.34 9.40 -0.26
N THR A 8 -1.79 9.45 0.97
CA THR A 8 -3.01 8.78 1.42
C THR A 8 -3.98 9.76 2.06
N ASP A 9 -5.26 9.47 1.93
CA ASP A 9 -6.29 10.15 2.69
C ASP A 9 -6.32 9.67 4.15
N HIS A 10 -7.29 10.19 4.92
CA HIS A 10 -7.49 9.84 6.32
C HIS A 10 -7.91 8.38 6.56
N THR A 11 -8.12 7.56 5.54
CA THR A 11 -8.44 6.13 5.65
C THR A 11 -7.27 5.23 5.24
N LEU A 12 -6.10 5.80 4.94
CA LEU A 12 -4.97 5.18 4.25
C LEU A 12 -5.28 4.79 2.79
N MET A 13 -6.34 5.35 2.19
CA MET A 13 -6.59 5.18 0.77
C MET A 13 -5.58 6.02 -0.02
N ALA A 14 -4.86 5.40 -0.93
CA ALA A 14 -3.92 6.10 -1.79
C ALA A 14 -4.66 7.07 -2.73
N LEU A 15 -4.19 8.32 -2.79
CA LEU A 15 -4.82 9.39 -3.58
C LEU A 15 -4.22 9.49 -4.99
N ASP A 16 -2.93 9.22 -5.12
CA ASP A 16 -2.18 9.47 -6.35
C ASP A 16 -2.01 8.24 -7.25
N LEU A 17 -2.50 7.08 -6.80
CA LEU A 17 -2.41 5.83 -7.54
C LEU A 17 -3.61 5.60 -8.47
N SER A 18 -4.64 6.42 -8.39
CA SER A 18 -5.85 6.26 -9.20
C SER A 18 -5.56 6.43 -10.68
N SER A 19 -6.04 5.47 -11.45
CA SER A 19 -6.04 5.52 -12.91
C SER A 19 -7.14 6.45 -13.44
N THR A 20 -7.02 6.90 -14.69
CA THR A 20 -8.12 7.65 -15.34
C THR A 20 -9.20 6.69 -15.82
N PRO A 21 -10.48 7.09 -15.83
CA PRO A 21 -11.56 6.25 -16.38
C PRO A 21 -11.34 5.86 -17.85
N GLU A 22 -10.64 6.69 -18.61
CA GLU A 22 -10.33 6.46 -20.02
C GLU A 22 -9.24 5.40 -20.23
N TYR A 23 -8.28 5.32 -19.31
CA TYR A 23 -7.20 4.34 -19.34
C TYR A 23 -6.91 3.82 -17.92
N PRO A 24 -7.71 2.87 -17.42
CA PRO A 24 -7.72 2.47 -16.01
C PRO A 24 -6.58 1.48 -15.63
N ILE A 25 -5.35 1.83 -16.01
CA ILE A 25 -4.12 1.12 -15.65
C ILE A 25 -2.96 2.11 -15.49
N ARG A 26 -2.08 1.88 -14.51
CA ARG A 26 -0.88 2.66 -14.23
C ARG A 26 0.33 1.75 -14.02
N PHE A 27 1.51 2.32 -14.31
CA PHE A 27 2.79 1.63 -14.20
C PHE A 27 3.76 2.50 -13.41
N TYR A 28 4.39 1.91 -12.40
CA TYR A 28 5.36 2.57 -11.54
C TYR A 28 6.67 1.79 -11.52
N LEU A 29 7.77 2.51 -11.27
CA LEU A 29 9.06 1.94 -10.88
C LEU A 29 9.30 2.38 -9.44
N ASP A 30 9.40 1.40 -8.56
CA ASP A 30 9.57 1.63 -7.13
C ASP A 30 10.98 1.22 -6.73
N ILE A 31 11.80 2.22 -6.37
CA ILE A 31 13.17 2.04 -5.88
C ILE A 31 13.13 2.36 -4.39
N MET A 32 13.33 1.34 -3.55
CA MET A 32 12.97 1.39 -2.13
C MET A 32 13.72 2.45 -1.33
N ASP A 33 15.00 2.68 -1.60
CA ASP A 33 15.82 3.69 -0.92
C ASP A 33 15.45 5.14 -1.31
N GLN A 34 14.68 5.32 -2.40
CA GLN A 34 14.21 6.64 -2.83
C GLN A 34 12.88 7.05 -2.20
N PHE A 35 12.21 6.12 -1.53
CA PHE A 35 11.07 6.48 -0.69
C PHE A 35 11.57 7.13 0.59
N ASP A 36 10.90 8.18 1.01
CA ASP A 36 11.22 9.00 2.18
C ASP A 36 11.52 8.25 3.48
N ARG A 37 11.11 6.97 3.56
CA ARG A 37 11.25 6.06 4.70
C ARG A 37 11.78 4.69 4.34
N ALA A 38 12.55 4.59 3.23
CA ALA A 38 13.05 3.31 2.73
C ALA A 38 11.94 2.25 2.64
N GLY A 39 10.84 2.58 1.94
CA GLY A 39 9.75 1.66 1.69
C GLY A 39 8.38 2.32 1.54
N ILE A 40 7.42 1.52 1.16
CA ILE A 40 6.03 1.91 0.92
C ILE A 40 5.22 1.61 2.18
N HIS A 41 4.64 2.66 2.77
CA HIS A 41 3.86 2.53 4.02
C HIS A 41 2.50 1.91 3.80
N TRP A 42 1.85 1.55 4.93
CA TRP A 42 0.49 1.04 4.94
C TRP A 42 -0.47 1.93 4.16
N HIS A 43 -1.04 1.35 3.10
CA HIS A 43 -2.06 1.97 2.26
C HIS A 43 -2.96 0.92 1.64
N TRP A 44 -4.06 1.35 1.04
CA TRP A 44 -4.96 0.54 0.23
C TRP A 44 -5.53 1.39 -0.91
N HIS A 45 -5.98 0.74 -1.95
CA HIS A 45 -6.66 1.35 -3.09
C HIS A 45 -7.68 0.39 -3.70
N PRO A 46 -8.68 0.88 -4.47
CA PRO A 46 -9.75 0.05 -5.02
C PRO A 46 -9.35 -0.77 -6.25
N GLU A 47 -8.15 -0.60 -6.76
CA GLU A 47 -7.64 -1.32 -7.91
C GLU A 47 -6.92 -2.61 -7.50
N LEU A 48 -6.71 -3.49 -8.48
CA LEU A 48 -5.76 -4.61 -8.37
C LEU A 48 -4.33 -4.09 -8.48
N GLU A 49 -3.42 -4.72 -7.79
CA GLU A 49 -2.00 -4.42 -7.91
C GLU A 49 -1.16 -5.67 -8.18
N PHE A 50 -0.22 -5.51 -9.10
CA PHE A 50 0.75 -6.52 -9.49
C PHE A 50 2.14 -5.94 -9.32
N ASN A 51 2.99 -6.59 -8.53
CA ASN A 51 4.39 -6.20 -8.39
C ASN A 51 5.29 -7.32 -8.86
N VAL A 52 6.39 -6.96 -9.49
CA VAL A 52 7.47 -7.90 -9.82
C VAL A 52 8.78 -7.29 -9.35
N ILE A 53 9.53 -8.05 -8.56
CA ILE A 53 10.81 -7.64 -8.02
C ILE A 53 11.85 -7.75 -9.14
N THR A 54 12.55 -6.65 -9.43
CA THR A 54 13.60 -6.60 -10.45
C THR A 54 14.98 -6.69 -9.85
N ARG A 55 15.17 -6.21 -8.61
CA ARG A 55 16.44 -6.27 -7.88
C ARG A 55 16.22 -6.38 -6.37
N GLY A 56 17.08 -7.14 -5.72
CA GLY A 56 17.07 -7.29 -4.27
C GLY A 56 15.94 -8.16 -3.75
N THR A 57 15.57 -7.91 -2.51
CA THR A 57 14.51 -8.61 -1.78
C THR A 57 13.60 -7.61 -1.09
N ILE A 58 12.30 -7.79 -1.21
CA ILE A 58 11.27 -6.94 -0.62
C ILE A 58 10.41 -7.78 0.31
N GLU A 59 10.18 -7.26 1.50
CA GLU A 59 9.26 -7.78 2.49
C GLU A 59 7.91 -7.06 2.37
N TYR A 60 6.86 -7.81 2.15
CA TYR A 60 5.48 -7.34 2.14
C TYR A 60 4.76 -7.73 3.40
N ALA A 61 3.95 -6.82 3.92
CA ALA A 61 2.83 -7.17 4.79
C ALA A 61 1.54 -6.81 4.05
N VAL A 62 0.66 -7.79 3.90
CA VAL A 62 -0.69 -7.62 3.33
C VAL A 62 -1.66 -8.09 4.38
N GLU A 63 -2.35 -7.15 5.00
CA GLU A 63 -3.18 -7.41 6.19
C GLU A 63 -2.37 -8.09 7.31
N ASN A 64 -2.68 -9.34 7.67
CA ASN A 64 -1.98 -10.11 8.69
C ASN A 64 -0.98 -11.13 8.12
N GLU A 65 -0.75 -11.11 6.82
CA GLU A 65 0.17 -12.04 6.16
C GLU A 65 1.46 -11.35 5.74
N HIS A 66 2.56 -12.07 5.80
CA HIS A 66 3.89 -11.59 5.44
C HIS A 66 4.47 -12.41 4.30
N TYR A 67 5.07 -11.72 3.34
CA TYR A 67 5.67 -12.31 2.16
C TYR A 67 7.07 -11.76 1.97
N THR A 68 8.03 -12.64 1.73
CA THR A 68 9.37 -12.25 1.28
C THR A 68 9.51 -12.63 -0.19
N LEU A 69 9.88 -11.66 -1.03
CA LEU A 69 9.98 -11.80 -2.46
C LEU A 69 11.34 -11.33 -2.93
N SER A 70 12.03 -12.17 -3.68
CA SER A 70 13.31 -11.87 -4.29
C SER A 70 13.18 -11.58 -5.79
N ALA A 71 14.24 -11.05 -6.39
CA ALA A 71 14.29 -10.72 -7.82
C ALA A 71 13.77 -11.88 -8.69
N GLY A 72 12.90 -11.55 -9.65
CA GLY A 72 12.20 -12.50 -10.52
C GLY A 72 10.87 -13.00 -9.99
N GLN A 73 10.59 -12.87 -8.68
CA GLN A 73 9.29 -13.20 -8.09
C GLN A 73 8.33 -12.02 -8.17
N GLY A 74 7.04 -12.28 -8.02
CA GLY A 74 6.02 -11.25 -8.00
C GLY A 74 4.93 -11.52 -6.97
N ILE A 75 4.03 -10.55 -6.84
CA ILE A 75 2.84 -10.66 -6.01
C ILE A 75 1.66 -9.95 -6.69
N LEU A 76 0.51 -10.58 -6.62
CA LEU A 76 -0.78 -9.99 -6.99
C LEU A 76 -1.57 -9.75 -5.72
N LYS A 77 -2.12 -8.55 -5.60
CA LYS A 77 -3.01 -8.16 -4.50
C LYS A 77 -4.36 -7.75 -5.09
N ASN A 78 -5.44 -8.29 -4.53
CA ASN A 78 -6.79 -7.89 -4.91
C ASN A 78 -7.09 -6.48 -4.38
N ALA A 79 -8.14 -5.88 -4.90
CA ALA A 79 -8.64 -4.57 -4.53
C ALA A 79 -8.92 -4.43 -3.01
N ASN A 80 -8.72 -3.25 -2.48
CA ASN A 80 -9.07 -2.88 -1.11
C ASN A 80 -8.31 -3.60 0.02
N LEU A 81 -7.21 -4.29 -0.28
CA LEU A 81 -6.35 -4.88 0.74
C LEU A 81 -5.40 -3.84 1.31
N LEU A 82 -5.31 -3.77 2.63
CA LEU A 82 -4.34 -2.92 3.32
C LEU A 82 -2.97 -3.60 3.24
N HIS A 83 -1.97 -2.89 2.72
CA HIS A 83 -0.65 -3.45 2.47
C HIS A 83 0.48 -2.43 2.61
N MET A 84 1.69 -2.95 2.79
CA MET A 84 2.94 -2.20 2.81
C MET A 84 4.06 -3.02 2.17
N ALA A 85 5.15 -2.36 1.78
CA ALA A 85 6.36 -3.01 1.28
C ALA A 85 7.61 -2.30 1.81
N GLN A 86 8.62 -3.06 2.24
CA GLN A 86 9.90 -2.53 2.67
C GLN A 86 11.04 -3.40 2.12
N PRO A 87 12.22 -2.82 1.86
CA PRO A 87 13.37 -3.60 1.45
C PRO A 87 13.85 -4.49 2.60
N ALA A 88 14.35 -5.67 2.28
CA ALA A 88 15.09 -6.46 3.26
C ALA A 88 16.36 -5.69 3.69
N PRO A 89 16.80 -5.82 4.95
CA PRO A 89 17.94 -5.06 5.46
C PRO A 89 19.22 -5.19 4.63
N GLU A 90 19.41 -6.33 3.96
CA GLU A 90 20.59 -6.64 3.14
C GLU A 90 20.53 -6.01 1.74
N THR A 91 19.35 -5.53 1.32
CA THR A 91 19.12 -4.95 -0.01
C THR A 91 18.30 -3.65 0.07
N PRO A 92 18.81 -2.59 0.73
CA PRO A 92 18.06 -1.34 0.93
C PRO A 92 17.68 -0.67 -0.41
N ASP A 93 18.43 -0.91 -1.47
CA ASP A 93 18.22 -0.43 -2.83
C ASP A 93 17.38 -1.40 -3.69
N ALA A 94 16.60 -2.27 -3.06
CA ALA A 94 15.70 -3.18 -3.76
C ALA A 94 14.77 -2.42 -4.70
N GLU A 95 14.43 -3.04 -5.83
CA GLU A 95 13.64 -2.43 -6.90
C GLU A 95 12.54 -3.37 -7.36
N MET A 96 11.39 -2.81 -7.64
CA MET A 96 10.29 -3.49 -8.30
C MET A 96 9.59 -2.57 -9.29
N PHE A 97 8.83 -3.13 -10.20
CA PHE A 97 7.78 -2.38 -10.87
C PHE A 97 6.41 -2.78 -10.39
N SER A 98 5.50 -1.80 -10.38
CA SER A 98 4.11 -1.97 -9.99
C SER A 98 3.17 -1.67 -11.14
N ILE A 99 2.15 -2.50 -11.30
CA ILE A 99 1.03 -2.29 -12.22
C ILE A 99 -0.23 -2.20 -11.38
N ILE A 100 -0.88 -1.05 -11.41
CA ILE A 100 -2.14 -0.81 -10.72
C ILE A 100 -3.24 -0.74 -11.78
N MET A 101 -4.25 -1.59 -11.67
CA MET A 101 -5.25 -1.79 -12.70
C MET A 101 -6.66 -1.92 -12.12
N ASP A 102 -7.58 -1.08 -12.59
CA ASP A 102 -9.00 -1.35 -12.40
C ASP A 102 -9.41 -2.57 -13.27
N PRO A 103 -10.15 -3.54 -12.73
CA PRO A 103 -10.67 -4.68 -13.50
C PRO A 103 -11.46 -4.29 -14.75
N LEU A 104 -11.99 -3.08 -14.82
CA LEU A 104 -12.65 -2.52 -16.01
C LEU A 104 -11.71 -2.43 -17.21
N PHE A 105 -10.39 -2.42 -16.99
CA PHE A 105 -9.41 -2.49 -18.07
C PHE A 105 -9.50 -3.79 -18.87
N ILE A 106 -9.91 -4.90 -18.25
CA ILE A 106 -10.12 -6.18 -18.94
C ILE A 106 -11.40 -6.17 -19.75
N ALA A 107 -12.52 -5.73 -19.14
CA ALA A 107 -13.81 -5.70 -19.82
C ALA A 107 -14.82 -4.83 -19.06
N PRO A 108 -15.80 -4.21 -19.76
CA PRO A 108 -16.89 -3.47 -19.12
C PRO A 108 -17.78 -4.40 -18.28
N PRO A 109 -18.35 -3.93 -17.15
CA PRO A 109 -19.15 -4.75 -16.23
C PRO A 109 -20.38 -5.44 -16.86
N GLN A 110 -20.97 -4.80 -17.88
CA GLN A 110 -22.16 -5.33 -18.58
C GLN A 110 -21.81 -6.38 -19.63
N SER A 111 -20.51 -6.55 -19.94
CA SER A 111 -20.07 -7.51 -20.96
C SER A 111 -20.17 -8.95 -20.48
N LEU A 112 -20.28 -9.89 -21.46
CA LEU A 112 -20.17 -11.31 -21.18
C LEU A 112 -18.80 -11.66 -20.56
N LEU A 113 -17.73 -11.03 -21.06
CA LEU A 113 -16.36 -11.28 -20.59
C LEU A 113 -16.22 -10.95 -19.10
N TYR A 114 -16.73 -9.81 -18.68
CA TYR A 114 -16.65 -9.41 -17.26
C TYR A 114 -17.44 -10.40 -16.39
N ARG A 115 -18.71 -10.65 -16.71
CA ARG A 115 -19.58 -11.50 -15.90
C ARG A 115 -19.08 -12.95 -15.81
N LYS A 116 -18.51 -13.48 -16.89
CA LYS A 116 -18.09 -14.87 -16.97
C LYS A 116 -16.67 -15.11 -16.46
N TYR A 117 -15.74 -14.18 -16.69
CA TYR A 117 -14.33 -14.42 -16.47
C TYR A 117 -13.68 -13.45 -15.44
N VAL A 118 -14.22 -12.24 -15.27
CA VAL A 118 -13.63 -11.25 -14.37
C VAL A 118 -14.27 -11.29 -12.98
N ALA A 119 -15.58 -11.10 -12.91
CA ALA A 119 -16.30 -11.05 -11.64
C ALA A 119 -16.14 -12.30 -10.76
N PRO A 120 -16.12 -13.54 -11.29
CA PRO A 120 -15.91 -14.72 -10.45
C PRO A 120 -14.54 -14.75 -9.77
N LEU A 121 -13.47 -14.36 -10.48
CA LEU A 121 -12.12 -14.29 -9.89
C LEU A 121 -12.00 -13.20 -8.83
N LEU A 122 -12.58 -12.02 -9.05
CA LEU A 122 -12.59 -10.93 -8.07
C LEU A 122 -13.38 -11.28 -6.82
N GLY A 123 -14.49 -11.97 -7.00
CA GLY A 123 -15.37 -12.43 -5.91
C GLY A 123 -14.95 -13.75 -5.30
N SER A 124 -14.07 -14.49 -5.96
CA SER A 124 -13.63 -15.79 -5.49
C SER A 124 -12.80 -15.64 -4.22
N ARG A 125 -12.94 -16.63 -3.36
CA ARG A 125 -12.24 -16.71 -2.08
C ARG A 125 -10.73 -16.96 -2.25
N GLY A 126 -10.27 -17.20 -3.51
CA GLY A 126 -8.89 -17.55 -3.82
C GLY A 126 -8.00 -16.40 -4.32
N LEU A 127 -8.57 -15.27 -4.80
CA LEU A 127 -7.79 -14.16 -5.35
C LEU A 127 -7.71 -13.00 -4.34
N SER A 128 -7.28 -13.23 -3.09
CA SER A 128 -6.93 -12.12 -2.20
C SER A 128 -5.48 -11.68 -2.44
N VAL A 129 -4.54 -12.57 -2.21
CA VAL A 129 -3.11 -12.39 -2.47
C VAL A 129 -2.58 -13.63 -3.16
N LEU A 130 -1.76 -13.46 -4.19
CA LEU A 130 -1.09 -14.54 -4.88
C LEU A 130 0.39 -14.20 -5.04
N LYS A 131 1.26 -14.95 -4.35
CA LYS A 131 2.70 -14.94 -4.65
C LYS A 131 2.94 -15.62 -5.99
N LEU A 132 3.69 -14.97 -6.87
CA LEU A 132 4.08 -15.50 -8.17
C LEU A 132 5.52 -16.00 -8.09
N ASP A 133 5.68 -17.33 -8.17
CA ASP A 133 6.98 -17.99 -8.16
C ASP A 133 7.31 -18.52 -9.56
N PRO A 134 8.39 -18.05 -10.20
CA PRO A 134 8.80 -18.53 -11.53
C PRO A 134 9.15 -20.02 -11.59
N ALA A 135 9.33 -20.70 -10.45
CA ALA A 135 9.48 -22.16 -10.41
C ALA A 135 8.19 -22.88 -10.85
N VAL A 136 7.02 -22.24 -10.69
CA VAL A 136 5.72 -22.75 -11.15
C VAL A 136 5.46 -22.26 -12.59
N GLY A 137 5.20 -23.18 -13.51
CA GLY A 137 5.13 -22.89 -14.94
C GLY A 137 4.19 -21.75 -15.33
N TRP A 138 2.92 -21.83 -14.89
CA TRP A 138 1.92 -20.82 -15.22
C TRP A 138 2.16 -19.47 -14.50
N GLN A 139 2.72 -19.47 -13.29
CA GLN A 139 3.09 -18.26 -12.58
C GLN A 139 4.27 -17.55 -13.25
N ARG A 140 5.26 -18.31 -13.76
CA ARG A 140 6.36 -17.79 -14.59
C ARG A 140 5.84 -17.11 -15.85
N GLU A 141 4.81 -17.66 -16.50
CA GLU A 141 4.19 -17.05 -17.67
C GLU A 141 3.53 -15.72 -17.30
N ILE A 142 2.81 -15.65 -16.17
CA ILE A 142 2.24 -14.38 -15.65
C ILE A 142 3.34 -13.34 -15.44
N VAL A 143 4.43 -13.68 -14.75
CA VAL A 143 5.55 -12.74 -14.52
C VAL A 143 6.12 -12.24 -15.85
N ALA A 144 6.32 -13.12 -16.84
CA ALA A 144 6.81 -12.73 -18.17
C ALA A 144 5.85 -11.78 -18.90
N VAL A 145 4.53 -12.01 -18.78
CA VAL A 145 3.50 -11.16 -19.36
C VAL A 145 3.48 -9.78 -18.70
N LEU A 146 3.58 -9.73 -17.36
CA LEU A 146 3.64 -8.47 -16.59
C LEU A 146 4.90 -7.66 -16.95
N GLN A 147 6.07 -8.30 -17.04
CA GLN A 147 7.32 -7.67 -17.50
C GLN A 147 7.16 -7.08 -18.90
N ARG A 148 6.52 -7.83 -19.81
CA ARG A 148 6.24 -7.33 -21.16
C ARG A 148 5.31 -6.12 -21.16
N ALA A 149 4.25 -6.13 -20.36
CA ALA A 149 3.33 -5.01 -20.23
C ALA A 149 4.05 -3.76 -19.70
N TYR A 150 4.88 -3.94 -18.66
CA TYR A 150 5.71 -2.86 -18.11
C TYR A 150 6.68 -2.29 -19.14
N HIS A 151 7.41 -3.12 -19.89
CA HIS A 151 8.31 -2.64 -20.95
C HIS A 151 7.58 -1.90 -22.07
N LEU A 152 6.34 -2.28 -22.38
CA LEU A 152 5.52 -1.58 -23.37
C LEU A 152 5.07 -0.21 -22.86
N SER A 153 4.80 -0.07 -21.57
CA SER A 153 4.41 1.21 -20.96
C SER A 153 5.52 2.26 -20.96
N GLN A 154 6.80 1.83 -21.01
CA GLN A 154 7.96 2.71 -21.11
C GLN A 154 8.24 3.22 -22.54
N ARG A 155 7.48 2.74 -23.52
CA ARG A 155 7.67 3.07 -24.94
C ARG A 155 6.40 3.69 -25.51
N GLU A 156 6.38 4.99 -25.64
CA GLU A 156 5.30 5.72 -26.32
C GLU A 156 5.40 5.53 -27.84
N LYS A 157 5.06 4.36 -28.37
CA LYS A 157 5.09 4.11 -29.82
C LYS A 157 3.94 3.23 -30.28
N GLY A 158 3.20 3.74 -31.25
CA GLY A 158 2.26 3.00 -32.07
C GLY A 158 1.04 2.49 -31.30
N SER A 159 0.88 1.18 -31.19
CA SER A 159 -0.27 0.51 -30.55
C SER A 159 0.06 -0.03 -29.16
N SER A 160 0.83 0.70 -28.36
CA SER A 160 1.27 0.25 -27.03
C SER A 160 0.11 -0.12 -26.13
N GLU A 161 -0.95 0.69 -26.11
CA GLU A 161 -2.14 0.51 -25.27
C GLU A 161 -2.87 -0.81 -25.64
N LEU A 162 -3.05 -1.09 -26.93
CA LEU A 162 -3.67 -2.35 -27.38
C LEU A 162 -2.79 -3.56 -27.01
N ARG A 163 -1.47 -3.42 -27.11
CA ARG A 163 -0.53 -4.48 -26.72
C ARG A 163 -0.50 -4.73 -25.24
N ILE A 164 -0.58 -3.67 -24.41
CA ILE A 164 -0.72 -3.74 -22.97
C ILE A 164 -2.04 -4.42 -22.63
N HIS A 165 -3.16 -3.98 -23.20
CA HIS A 165 -4.46 -4.60 -22.99
C HIS A 165 -4.42 -6.11 -23.31
N ARG A 166 -3.78 -6.50 -24.40
CA ARG A 166 -3.60 -7.92 -24.76
C ARG A 166 -2.76 -8.68 -23.72
N CYS A 167 -1.69 -8.07 -23.19
CA CYS A 167 -0.90 -8.66 -22.12
C CYS A 167 -1.77 -8.88 -20.86
N MET A 168 -2.49 -7.89 -20.42
CA MET A 168 -3.33 -8.00 -19.22
C MET A 168 -4.48 -8.98 -19.40
N SER A 169 -5.07 -9.05 -20.61
CA SER A 169 -6.07 -10.07 -20.94
C SER A 169 -5.48 -11.50 -20.91
N ARG A 170 -4.23 -11.69 -21.42
CA ARG A 170 -3.56 -13.02 -21.35
C ARG A 170 -3.24 -13.40 -19.89
N MET A 171 -2.74 -12.47 -19.10
CA MET A 171 -2.52 -12.70 -17.66
C MET A 171 -3.82 -13.13 -16.97
N TRP A 172 -4.93 -12.46 -17.28
CA TRP A 172 -6.24 -12.79 -16.72
C TRP A 172 -6.75 -14.16 -17.16
N GLU A 173 -6.54 -14.53 -18.42
CA GLU A 173 -6.84 -15.84 -18.97
C GLU A 173 -6.08 -16.95 -18.21
N ILE A 174 -4.78 -16.78 -17.99
CA ILE A 174 -3.96 -17.73 -17.21
C ILE A 174 -4.49 -17.87 -15.79
N LEU A 175 -4.83 -16.78 -15.12
CA LEU A 175 -5.42 -16.82 -13.78
C LEU A 175 -6.75 -17.59 -13.76
N TYR A 176 -7.57 -17.40 -14.77
CA TYR A 176 -8.86 -18.11 -14.89
C TYR A 176 -8.67 -19.61 -15.17
N GLU A 177 -7.73 -19.97 -16.04
CA GLU A 177 -7.39 -21.38 -16.33
C GLU A 177 -6.87 -22.13 -15.11
N HIS A 178 -6.20 -21.41 -14.18
CA HIS A 178 -5.62 -21.95 -12.95
C HIS A 178 -6.39 -21.53 -11.68
N GLN A 179 -7.67 -21.18 -11.79
CA GLN A 179 -8.45 -20.71 -10.64
C GLN A 179 -8.56 -21.74 -9.50
N ASP A 180 -8.52 -23.02 -9.82
CA ASP A 180 -8.56 -24.10 -8.83
C ASP A 180 -7.22 -24.31 -8.10
N ASP A 181 -6.13 -23.82 -8.67
CA ASP A 181 -4.78 -23.83 -8.09
C ASP A 181 -4.50 -22.59 -7.23
N LEU A 182 -5.42 -21.61 -7.21
CA LEU A 182 -5.25 -20.39 -6.42
C LEU A 182 -5.31 -20.70 -4.92
N PRO A 183 -4.49 -20.01 -4.11
CA PRO A 183 -4.54 -20.18 -2.65
C PRO A 183 -5.94 -19.91 -2.13
N GLN A 184 -6.52 -20.88 -1.42
CA GLN A 184 -7.85 -20.77 -0.82
C GLN A 184 -7.80 -19.92 0.47
N HIS A 185 -7.54 -18.62 0.35
CA HIS A 185 -7.59 -17.70 1.49
C HIS A 185 -9.04 -17.36 1.85
N HIS A 186 -9.62 -18.18 2.70
CA HIS A 186 -10.94 -17.93 3.25
C HIS A 186 -10.86 -16.87 4.35
N LEU A 187 -10.91 -15.59 4.01
CA LEU A 187 -11.28 -14.62 5.03
C LEU A 187 -12.62 -15.01 5.63
N THR A 188 -12.64 -15.36 6.88
CA THR A 188 -13.88 -15.60 7.61
C THR A 188 -14.75 -14.34 7.57
N THR A 189 -16.06 -14.49 7.73
CA THR A 189 -16.97 -13.33 7.85
C THR A 189 -16.49 -12.36 8.93
N THR A 190 -15.95 -12.88 10.04
CA THR A 190 -15.38 -12.08 11.12
C THR A 190 -14.17 -11.26 10.67
N GLN A 191 -13.26 -11.85 9.90
CA GLN A 191 -12.09 -11.10 9.38
C GLN A 191 -12.50 -9.98 8.43
N ARG A 192 -13.45 -10.21 7.51
CA ARG A 192 -13.99 -9.15 6.64
C ARG A 192 -14.63 -8.00 7.42
N ILE A 193 -15.43 -8.35 8.44
CA ILE A 193 -16.04 -7.34 9.32
C ILE A 193 -14.94 -6.56 10.05
N ASN A 194 -13.91 -7.22 10.55
CA ASN A 194 -12.80 -6.56 11.24
C ASN A 194 -11.99 -5.63 10.35
N GLN A 195 -11.82 -5.94 9.07
CA GLN A 195 -11.20 -5.03 8.09
C GLN A 195 -12.01 -3.74 7.91
N VAL A 196 -13.33 -3.86 7.72
CA VAL A 196 -14.21 -2.68 7.60
C VAL A 196 -14.14 -1.83 8.87
N ARG A 197 -14.22 -2.48 10.05
CA ARG A 197 -14.09 -1.81 11.34
C ARG A 197 -12.75 -1.11 11.53
N LEU A 198 -11.65 -1.78 11.13
CA LEU A 198 -10.31 -1.20 11.19
C LEU A 198 -10.21 0.08 10.35
N LYS A 199 -10.70 0.07 9.11
CA LYS A 199 -10.73 1.26 8.25
C LYS A 199 -11.52 2.41 8.87
N GLN A 200 -12.67 2.12 9.48
CA GLN A 200 -13.47 3.13 10.21
C GLN A 200 -12.70 3.72 11.40
N MET A 201 -12.04 2.88 12.18
CA MET A 201 -11.22 3.32 13.33
C MET A 201 -10.00 4.12 12.89
N ILE A 202 -9.32 3.72 11.82
CA ILE A 202 -8.20 4.47 11.23
C ILE A 202 -8.68 5.84 10.75
N ALA A 203 -9.78 5.90 10.00
CA ALA A 203 -10.37 7.14 9.53
C ALA A 203 -10.67 8.12 10.69
N TYR A 204 -11.24 7.61 11.79
CA TYR A 204 -11.49 8.40 12.98
C TYR A 204 -10.20 8.92 13.64
N LEU A 205 -9.20 8.06 13.79
CA LEU A 205 -7.88 8.41 14.33
C LEU A 205 -7.24 9.56 13.53
N GLN A 206 -7.24 9.44 12.22
CA GLN A 206 -6.61 10.41 11.33
C GLN A 206 -7.37 11.73 11.24
N ALA A 207 -8.71 11.70 11.29
CA ALA A 207 -9.51 12.91 11.33
C ALA A 207 -9.37 13.70 12.66
N ASN A 208 -8.96 13.02 13.75
CA ASN A 208 -8.90 13.60 15.09
C ASN A 208 -7.50 13.52 15.72
N PHE A 209 -6.45 13.26 14.95
CA PHE A 209 -5.11 12.96 15.46
C PHE A 209 -4.51 14.04 16.35
N SER A 210 -4.84 15.32 16.10
CA SER A 210 -4.33 16.45 16.88
C SER A 210 -4.97 16.57 18.29
N GLN A 211 -6.09 15.85 18.53
CA GLN A 211 -6.82 15.89 19.80
C GLN A 211 -6.35 14.77 20.73
N LYS A 212 -6.66 14.92 22.03
CA LYS A 212 -6.47 13.82 22.98
C LYS A 212 -7.51 12.74 22.72
N LEU A 213 -7.05 11.59 22.22
CA LEU A 213 -7.91 10.44 21.92
C LEU A 213 -7.73 9.33 22.96
N THR A 214 -8.84 8.67 23.28
CA THR A 214 -8.88 7.47 24.11
C THR A 214 -9.19 6.23 23.28
N LEU A 215 -8.78 5.07 23.75
CA LEU A 215 -9.11 3.79 23.10
C LEU A 215 -10.64 3.58 22.99
N ALA A 216 -11.42 4.06 23.95
CA ALA A 216 -12.86 3.94 23.94
C ALA A 216 -13.51 4.76 22.80
N GLU A 217 -13.03 5.98 22.55
CA GLU A 217 -13.50 6.81 21.44
C GLU A 217 -13.18 6.20 20.08
N ILE A 218 -11.96 5.65 19.93
CA ILE A 218 -11.55 4.94 18.70
C ILE A 218 -12.46 3.73 18.46
N ALA A 219 -12.72 2.94 19.50
CA ALA A 219 -13.60 1.77 19.41
C ALA A 219 -15.04 2.13 19.08
N ALA A 220 -15.55 3.24 19.66
CA ALA A 220 -16.89 3.75 19.40
C ALA A 220 -17.10 4.14 17.92
N ALA A 221 -16.08 4.63 17.24
CA ALA A 221 -16.15 4.99 15.83
C ALA A 221 -16.52 3.82 14.90
N ALA A 222 -16.25 2.58 15.33
CA ALA A 222 -16.62 1.36 14.61
C ALA A 222 -17.72 0.54 15.35
N ASN A 223 -18.37 1.12 16.36
CA ASN A 223 -19.37 0.45 17.19
C ASN A 223 -18.87 -0.87 17.81
N VAL A 224 -17.65 -0.89 18.34
CA VAL A 224 -17.03 -2.06 18.96
C VAL A 224 -16.54 -1.78 20.38
N SER A 225 -16.24 -2.84 21.15
CA SER A 225 -15.56 -2.70 22.44
C SER A 225 -14.09 -2.33 22.28
N SER A 226 -13.47 -1.74 23.32
CA SER A 226 -12.04 -1.47 23.34
C SER A 226 -11.17 -2.71 23.11
N ASN A 227 -11.58 -3.88 23.60
CA ASN A 227 -10.90 -5.14 23.33
C ASN A 227 -10.98 -5.55 21.86
N THR A 228 -12.12 -5.39 21.23
CA THR A 228 -12.27 -5.68 19.78
C THR A 228 -11.43 -4.69 18.98
N CYS A 229 -11.38 -3.41 19.34
CA CYS A 229 -10.51 -2.42 18.72
C CYS A 229 -9.04 -2.85 18.79
N LEU A 230 -8.53 -3.17 19.98
CA LEU A 230 -7.14 -3.66 20.16
C LEU A 230 -6.85 -4.90 19.30
N ASN A 231 -7.78 -5.85 19.26
CA ASN A 231 -7.62 -7.07 18.48
C ASN A 231 -7.61 -6.80 16.96
N CYS A 232 -8.47 -5.92 16.45
CA CYS A 232 -8.47 -5.54 15.04
C CYS A 232 -7.12 -4.94 14.63
N PHE A 233 -6.59 -3.99 15.38
CA PHE A 233 -5.28 -3.38 15.08
C PHE A 233 -4.14 -4.39 15.16
N ARG A 234 -4.09 -5.20 16.24
CA ARG A 234 -3.03 -6.21 16.40
C ARG A 234 -3.07 -7.30 15.33
N GLN A 235 -4.25 -7.76 14.96
CA GLN A 235 -4.41 -8.83 13.96
C GLN A 235 -4.04 -8.37 12.55
N VAL A 236 -4.32 -7.11 12.19
CA VAL A 236 -4.12 -6.63 10.82
C VAL A 236 -2.81 -5.85 10.69
N LEU A 237 -2.48 -4.98 11.65
CA LEU A 237 -1.32 -4.09 11.59
C LEU A 237 -0.16 -4.52 12.51
N GLY A 238 -0.35 -5.51 13.35
CA GLY A 238 0.67 -5.95 14.32
C GLY A 238 0.95 -4.96 15.46
N ILE A 239 0.28 -3.80 15.49
CA ILE A 239 0.49 -2.71 16.46
C ILE A 239 -0.80 -2.35 17.17
N SER A 240 -0.70 -1.57 18.25
CA SER A 240 -1.88 -1.05 18.94
C SER A 240 -2.43 0.23 18.28
N PRO A 241 -3.72 0.59 18.53
CA PRO A 241 -4.29 1.86 18.06
C PRO A 241 -3.50 3.09 18.48
N MET A 242 -2.96 3.09 19.70
CA MET A 242 -2.19 4.21 20.24
C MET A 242 -0.80 4.31 19.63
N GLU A 243 -0.16 3.18 19.31
CA GLU A 243 1.09 3.14 18.53
C GLU A 243 0.86 3.65 17.11
N PHE A 244 -0.22 3.24 16.46
CA PHE A 244 -0.62 3.76 15.15
C PHE A 244 -0.81 5.28 15.22
N LEU A 245 -1.59 5.80 16.17
CA LEU A 245 -1.81 7.24 16.37
C LEU A 245 -0.47 7.99 16.56
N THR A 246 0.42 7.45 17.38
CA THR A 246 1.73 8.06 17.65
C THR A 246 2.57 8.14 16.38
N THR A 247 2.62 7.05 15.60
CA THR A 247 3.35 7.01 14.34
C THR A 247 2.75 8.02 13.35
N TYR A 248 1.45 8.03 13.18
CA TYR A 248 0.76 8.98 12.30
C TYR A 248 1.02 10.45 12.68
N ARG A 249 0.97 10.78 13.98
CA ARG A 249 1.32 12.12 14.47
C ARG A 249 2.74 12.54 14.12
N LEU A 250 3.71 11.63 14.27
CA LEU A 250 5.10 11.90 13.91
C LEU A 250 5.27 12.12 12.40
N GLU A 251 4.47 11.44 11.60
CA GLU A 251 4.44 11.60 10.15
C GLU A 251 3.91 12.97 9.75
N GLN A 252 2.78 13.36 10.32
CA GLN A 252 2.22 14.70 10.10
C GLN A 252 3.19 15.79 10.57
N ALA A 253 3.87 15.56 11.71
CA ALA A 253 4.87 16.50 12.20
C ALA A 253 6.06 16.61 11.25
N ARG A 254 6.54 15.50 10.68
CA ARG A 254 7.60 15.53 9.67
C ARG A 254 7.18 16.32 8.43
N HIS A 255 5.97 16.06 7.93
CA HIS A 255 5.44 16.82 6.79
C HIS A 255 5.40 18.32 7.08
N LEU A 256 4.87 18.73 8.23
CA LEU A 256 4.81 20.14 8.60
C LEU A 256 6.20 20.77 8.80
N LEU A 257 7.17 20.06 9.38
CA LEU A 257 8.54 20.52 9.50
C LEU A 257 9.24 20.74 8.15
N LEU A 258 8.86 19.96 7.14
CA LEU A 258 9.40 20.04 5.79
C LEU A 258 8.68 21.08 4.91
N THR A 259 7.44 21.43 5.22
CA THR A 259 6.61 22.30 4.36
C THR A 259 6.29 23.66 4.98
N THR A 260 6.68 23.90 6.24
CA THR A 260 6.40 25.17 6.93
C THR A 260 7.62 25.66 7.72
N ASP A 261 7.66 26.96 8.02
CA ASP A 261 8.66 27.58 8.90
C ASP A 261 8.25 27.56 10.38
N TRP A 262 7.27 26.76 10.77
CA TRP A 262 6.80 26.75 12.14
C TRP A 262 7.84 26.15 13.10
N PRO A 263 8.02 26.76 14.30
CA PRO A 263 8.91 26.19 15.30
C PRO A 263 8.55 24.73 15.63
N ALA A 264 9.56 23.89 15.82
CA ALA A 264 9.35 22.46 16.10
C ALA A 264 8.39 22.20 17.28
N ALA A 265 8.42 23.03 18.32
CA ALA A 265 7.47 22.92 19.44
C ALA A 265 6.02 23.15 19.01
N GLN A 266 5.78 24.15 18.16
CA GLN A 266 4.45 24.44 17.60
C GLN A 266 3.96 23.31 16.69
N VAL A 267 4.85 22.74 15.88
CA VAL A 267 4.53 21.56 15.05
C VAL A 267 4.13 20.38 15.92
N GLY A 268 4.89 20.10 17.00
CA GLY A 268 4.55 19.03 17.94
C GLY A 268 3.17 19.22 18.56
N GLU A 269 2.87 20.43 19.04
CA GLU A 269 1.56 20.77 19.60
C GLU A 269 0.41 20.55 18.61
N ARG A 270 0.55 21.06 17.38
CA ARG A 270 -0.45 20.90 16.30
C ARG A 270 -0.67 19.43 15.91
N CYS A 271 0.35 18.60 16.09
CA CYS A 271 0.25 17.16 15.87
C CYS A 271 -0.23 16.38 17.10
N GLY A 272 -0.68 17.05 18.17
CA GLY A 272 -1.26 16.42 19.34
C GLY A 272 -0.24 15.90 20.36
N PHE A 273 0.98 16.43 20.35
CA PHE A 273 2.00 16.19 21.37
C PHE A 273 1.99 17.36 22.39
N PRO A 274 1.43 17.16 23.60
CA PRO A 274 1.34 18.25 24.58
C PRO A 274 2.71 18.61 25.20
N ASP A 275 3.69 17.71 25.15
CA ASP A 275 5.03 17.90 25.70
C ASP A 275 6.07 17.94 24.58
N PRO A 276 6.73 19.10 24.36
CA PRO A 276 7.78 19.25 23.33
C PRO A 276 8.99 18.34 23.55
N SER A 277 9.37 18.03 24.81
CA SER A 277 10.50 17.16 25.11
C SER A 277 10.18 15.71 24.75
N TYR A 278 8.97 15.25 25.07
CA TYR A 278 8.49 13.94 24.68
C TYR A 278 8.39 13.81 23.16
N PHE A 279 7.85 14.83 22.49
CA PHE A 279 7.81 14.91 21.03
C PHE A 279 9.21 14.77 20.42
N GLY A 280 10.17 15.59 20.87
CA GLY A 280 11.54 15.57 20.36
C GLY A 280 12.24 14.22 20.52
N LYS A 281 12.04 13.56 21.69
CA LYS A 281 12.57 12.21 21.96
C LYS A 281 11.98 11.16 21.02
N LEU A 282 10.65 11.11 20.90
CA LEU A 282 9.96 10.15 20.02
C LEU A 282 10.29 10.37 18.55
N PHE A 283 10.30 11.62 18.12
CA PHE A 283 10.63 11.98 16.75
C PHE A 283 12.04 11.52 16.37
N ARG A 284 13.03 11.81 17.24
CA ARG A 284 14.41 11.32 17.03
C ARG A 284 14.50 9.79 17.01
N GLN A 285 13.77 9.12 17.89
CA GLN A 285 13.78 7.65 17.97
C GLN A 285 13.21 7.01 16.69
N LYS A 286 12.15 7.58 16.12
CA LYS A 286 11.47 7.04 14.93
C LYS A 286 12.05 7.51 13.60
N MET A 287 12.52 8.77 13.54
CA MET A 287 12.99 9.40 12.29
C MET A 287 14.53 9.48 12.18
N GLY A 288 15.26 9.02 13.19
CA GLY A 288 16.73 9.07 13.22
C GLY A 288 17.33 10.46 13.40
N LYS A 289 16.55 11.54 13.25
CA LYS A 289 16.96 12.95 13.33
C LYS A 289 16.07 13.70 14.32
N THR A 290 16.58 14.78 14.93
CA THR A 290 15.73 15.67 15.73
C THR A 290 14.79 16.50 14.84
N PRO A 291 13.65 17.00 15.35
CA PRO A 291 12.76 17.89 14.59
C PRO A 291 13.49 19.08 13.96
N GLY A 292 14.39 19.74 14.71
CA GLY A 292 15.18 20.87 14.21
C GLY A 292 16.23 20.49 13.17
N GLN A 293 16.76 19.25 13.20
CA GLN A 293 17.63 18.75 12.13
C GLN A 293 16.83 18.41 10.87
N CYS A 294 15.61 17.88 11.03
CA CYS A 294 14.71 17.60 9.92
C CYS A 294 14.37 18.90 9.16
N GLN A 295 14.04 19.96 9.87
CA GLN A 295 13.69 21.26 9.29
C GLN A 295 14.86 21.95 8.56
N ARG A 296 16.08 21.87 9.13
CA ARG A 296 17.28 22.48 8.51
C ARG A 296 17.78 21.79 7.25
N GLY A 297 17.40 20.53 7.01
CA GLY A 297 17.76 19.82 5.79
C GLY A 297 17.20 20.45 4.50
N ILE A 298 16.20 21.34 4.61
CA ILE A 298 15.64 22.10 3.47
C ILE A 298 16.43 23.40 3.21
N HIS A 299 17.01 23.99 4.26
CA HIS A 299 17.70 25.28 4.15
C HIS A 299 19.22 25.14 3.95
N GLY A 300 19.75 23.90 3.87
CA GLY A 300 21.19 23.61 3.80
C GLY A 300 21.75 23.31 2.41
N GLU A 301 20.96 23.38 1.35
CA GLU A 301 21.44 23.21 -0.04
C GLU A 301 21.46 24.52 -0.83
N SER A 302 21.58 25.65 -0.15
CA SER A 302 21.73 26.97 -0.79
C SER A 302 22.92 27.71 -0.20
N ASP A 303 24.14 27.15 -0.38
CA ASP A 303 25.42 27.88 -0.32
C ASP A 303 26.44 27.21 -1.26
#